data_485e2234cb0f5f60156ea59acf5395f4
#
_entry.id   485e2234cb0f5f60156ea59acf5395f4
#
_cell.length_a   1.000
_cell.length_b   1.000
_cell.length_c   1.000
_cell.angle_alpha   90.00
_cell.angle_beta   90.00
_cell.angle_gamma   90.00
#
_symmetry.space_group_name_H-M   'P 1'
#
loop_
_entity.id
_entity.type
_entity.pdbx_description
1 polymer ?
#
loop_
_entity_poly.entity_id
_entity_poly.type
_entity_poly.pdbx_seq_one_letter_code
_entity_poly.pdbx_strand_id
1 'polypeptide(L)'
;MSEGKIQQIGTPIDIYNEPVNSFVADFIGESNILNGTMIKDKQVSFAGHEFECVDEGFGEQMPVDVVLRPEDIYIFEPSEAAMLTGTVTSSIFKGVHYEMMVQTPNGYEFMVQDYHCFEAGSEVGLLIKPFDIHVMKKERICNTFEGKLIDATHVEFLGCTFECKEVTDIEPNTPVKVEIDFKDVILEDNEEDGRLTGEVKFILYKGNHYHLTVFTDWDEDIFVDTNDVWDDGDHVGITIAPDKIRIIHA
;
A
#
# COMPACT_ATOMS: atom_id res chain seq x y z
N MET A 1 -11.53 5.25 14.79
CA MET A 1 -11.24 6.71 14.73
C MET A 1 -9.73 6.88 14.57
N SER A 2 -9.30 7.79 13.74
CA SER A 2 -7.90 8.19 13.61
C SER A 2 -7.84 9.72 13.59
N GLU A 3 -6.90 10.34 14.29
CA GLU A 3 -6.70 11.80 14.36
C GLU A 3 -7.97 12.60 14.67
N GLY A 4 -8.81 12.08 15.54
CA GLY A 4 -10.08 12.69 15.91
C GLY A 4 -11.21 12.56 14.85
N LYS A 5 -10.95 11.92 13.72
CA LYS A 5 -11.95 11.66 12.67
C LYS A 5 -12.51 10.25 12.77
N ILE A 6 -13.83 10.12 12.59
CA ILE A 6 -14.49 8.82 12.49
C ILE A 6 -14.20 8.26 11.07
N GLN A 7 -13.54 7.11 10.99
CA GLN A 7 -13.22 6.46 9.72
C GLN A 7 -14.40 5.63 9.19
N GLN A 8 -15.05 4.87 10.07
CA GLN A 8 -16.20 4.03 9.73
C GLN A 8 -17.14 3.87 10.92
N ILE A 9 -18.42 3.71 10.63
CA ILE A 9 -19.48 3.34 11.59
C ILE A 9 -20.24 2.16 11.01
N GLY A 10 -20.39 1.08 11.77
CA GLY A 10 -21.09 -0.14 11.35
C GLY A 10 -21.17 -1.14 12.49
N THR A 11 -21.76 -2.31 12.23
CA THR A 11 -21.67 -3.43 13.16
C THR A 11 -20.23 -3.98 13.17
N PRO A 12 -19.80 -4.70 14.23
CA PRO A 12 -18.47 -5.32 14.23
C PRO A 12 -18.22 -6.23 13.01
N ILE A 13 -19.25 -6.96 12.57
CA ILE A 13 -19.17 -7.85 11.41
C ILE A 13 -18.99 -7.03 10.12
N ASP A 14 -19.77 -5.95 9.94
CA ASP A 14 -19.67 -5.11 8.74
C ASP A 14 -18.28 -4.45 8.64
N ILE A 15 -17.77 -3.92 9.77
CA ILE A 15 -16.47 -3.26 9.80
C ILE A 15 -15.32 -4.26 9.53
N TYR A 16 -15.48 -5.51 10.00
CA TYR A 16 -14.48 -6.55 9.76
C TYR A 16 -14.48 -7.05 8.32
N ASN A 17 -15.66 -7.34 7.77
CA ASN A 17 -15.79 -7.93 6.44
C ASN A 17 -15.68 -6.91 5.31
N GLU A 18 -16.17 -5.68 5.55
CA GLU A 18 -16.25 -4.60 4.54
C GLU A 18 -15.60 -3.31 5.07
N PRO A 19 -14.28 -3.33 5.36
CA PRO A 19 -13.58 -2.13 5.77
C PRO A 19 -13.57 -1.10 4.64
N VAL A 20 -13.78 0.18 4.98
CA VAL A 20 -13.86 1.25 3.97
C VAL A 20 -12.49 1.65 3.42
N ASN A 21 -11.42 1.40 4.16
CA ASN A 21 -10.05 1.71 3.77
C ASN A 21 -9.03 0.80 4.47
N SER A 22 -7.78 0.87 4.02
CA SER A 22 -6.69 0.04 4.54
C SER A 22 -6.40 0.26 6.02
N PHE A 23 -6.54 1.50 6.52
CA PHE A 23 -6.39 1.79 7.95
C PHE A 23 -7.41 1.03 8.80
N VAL A 24 -8.69 1.01 8.39
CA VAL A 24 -9.72 0.26 9.11
C VAL A 24 -9.47 -1.24 9.01
N ALA A 25 -9.09 -1.74 7.83
CA ALA A 25 -8.80 -3.15 7.62
C ALA A 25 -7.68 -3.66 8.54
N ASP A 26 -6.59 -2.91 8.63
CA ASP A 26 -5.43 -3.22 9.47
C ASP A 26 -5.74 -3.07 10.97
N PHE A 27 -6.46 -2.01 11.35
CA PHE A 27 -6.80 -1.73 12.75
C PHE A 27 -7.72 -2.76 13.39
N ILE A 28 -8.65 -3.35 12.62
CA ILE A 28 -9.69 -4.26 13.14
C ILE A 28 -9.17 -5.68 13.33
N GLY A 29 -8.16 -6.09 12.57
CA GLY A 29 -7.60 -7.43 12.66
C GLY A 29 -6.54 -7.66 11.60
N GLU A 30 -5.74 -8.70 11.81
CA GLU A 30 -4.70 -9.09 10.87
C GLU A 30 -5.30 -9.26 9.45
N SER A 31 -4.59 -8.74 8.45
CA SER A 31 -5.06 -8.74 7.06
C SER A 31 -3.89 -8.78 6.10
N ASN A 32 -4.07 -9.50 5.01
CA ASN A 32 -3.23 -9.32 3.84
C ASN A 32 -3.83 -8.16 3.03
N ILE A 33 -3.13 -7.04 2.96
CA ILE A 33 -3.54 -5.87 2.19
C ILE A 33 -2.58 -5.71 1.02
N LEU A 34 -3.12 -5.73 -0.19
CA LEU A 34 -2.33 -5.80 -1.42
C LEU A 34 -2.75 -4.70 -2.40
N ASN A 35 -1.80 -4.22 -3.18
CA ASN A 35 -2.13 -3.41 -4.33
C ASN A 35 -2.76 -4.29 -5.42
N GLY A 36 -3.89 -3.85 -5.96
CA GLY A 36 -4.60 -4.55 -7.03
C GLY A 36 -5.07 -3.62 -8.13
N THR A 37 -5.62 -4.22 -9.18
CA THR A 37 -6.29 -3.53 -10.28
C THR A 37 -7.61 -4.22 -10.54
N MET A 38 -8.70 -3.48 -10.45
CA MET A 38 -10.01 -3.96 -10.89
C MET A 38 -10.00 -4.03 -12.41
N ILE A 39 -9.93 -5.24 -12.96
CA ILE A 39 -9.88 -5.44 -14.43
C ILE A 39 -11.22 -5.03 -15.05
N LYS A 40 -12.29 -5.50 -14.45
CA LYS A 40 -13.70 -5.19 -14.72
C LYS A 40 -14.53 -5.66 -13.53
N ASP A 41 -15.82 -5.41 -13.56
CA ASP A 41 -16.73 -5.92 -12.54
C ASP A 41 -16.54 -7.42 -12.32
N LYS A 42 -16.40 -7.81 -11.06
CA LYS A 42 -16.22 -9.20 -10.58
C LYS A 42 -14.91 -9.84 -11.02
N GLN A 43 -13.91 -9.05 -11.42
CA GLN A 43 -12.58 -9.55 -11.77
C GLN A 43 -11.50 -8.56 -11.31
N VAL A 44 -10.61 -9.00 -10.44
CA VAL A 44 -9.52 -8.20 -9.88
C VAL A 44 -8.17 -8.91 -10.12
N SER A 45 -7.12 -8.14 -10.34
CA SER A 45 -5.75 -8.65 -10.43
C SER A 45 -4.94 -8.16 -9.24
N PHE A 46 -4.23 -9.05 -8.56
CA PHE A 46 -3.25 -8.76 -7.52
C PHE A 46 -2.21 -9.87 -7.45
N ALA A 47 -1.06 -9.60 -6.84
CA ALA A 47 0.05 -10.55 -6.74
C ALA A 47 0.42 -11.24 -8.07
N GLY A 48 0.23 -10.55 -9.21
CA GLY A 48 0.55 -11.05 -10.55
C GLY A 48 -0.46 -12.05 -11.14
N HIS A 49 -1.61 -12.26 -10.50
CA HIS A 49 -2.66 -13.18 -10.94
C HIS A 49 -4.03 -12.49 -11.03
N GLU A 50 -4.92 -13.04 -11.84
CA GLU A 50 -6.31 -12.60 -11.95
C GLU A 50 -7.23 -13.51 -11.14
N PHE A 51 -8.17 -12.88 -10.41
CA PHE A 51 -9.13 -13.57 -9.54
C PHE A 51 -10.54 -13.12 -9.86
N GLU A 52 -11.50 -14.05 -9.74
CA GLU A 52 -12.90 -13.68 -9.64
C GLU A 52 -13.17 -13.11 -8.24
N CYS A 53 -14.00 -12.07 -8.15
CA CYS A 53 -14.50 -11.47 -6.90
C CYS A 53 -15.99 -11.19 -7.02
N VAL A 54 -16.61 -10.72 -5.95
CA VAL A 54 -18.04 -10.34 -5.95
C VAL A 54 -18.26 -8.86 -6.17
N ASP A 55 -17.22 -8.06 -6.01
CA ASP A 55 -17.26 -6.61 -6.06
C ASP A 55 -17.50 -6.08 -7.48
N GLU A 56 -18.25 -4.97 -7.58
CA GLU A 56 -18.58 -4.31 -8.83
C GLU A 56 -18.66 -2.79 -8.65
N GLY A 57 -18.69 -2.05 -9.77
CA GLY A 57 -18.86 -0.57 -9.74
C GLY A 57 -17.58 0.21 -9.45
N PHE A 58 -16.40 -0.39 -9.53
CA PHE A 58 -15.10 0.29 -9.39
C PHE A 58 -14.63 0.93 -10.69
N GLY A 59 -15.11 0.48 -11.84
CA GLY A 59 -14.63 0.83 -13.18
C GLY A 59 -13.57 -0.16 -13.69
N GLU A 60 -13.29 -0.06 -14.99
CA GLU A 60 -12.29 -0.92 -15.64
C GLU A 60 -10.87 -0.38 -15.47
N GLN A 61 -9.90 -1.27 -15.26
CA GLN A 61 -8.48 -0.95 -15.08
C GLN A 61 -8.20 0.05 -13.94
N MET A 62 -9.04 0.03 -12.91
CA MET A 62 -8.90 0.96 -11.78
C MET A 62 -7.99 0.39 -10.70
N PRO A 63 -7.00 1.18 -10.21
CA PRO A 63 -6.20 0.77 -9.07
C PRO A 63 -7.05 0.68 -7.81
N VAL A 64 -6.89 -0.42 -7.08
CA VAL A 64 -7.65 -0.76 -5.87
C VAL A 64 -6.72 -1.29 -4.78
N ASP A 65 -7.20 -1.33 -3.56
CA ASP A 65 -6.64 -2.15 -2.49
C ASP A 65 -7.47 -3.43 -2.35
N VAL A 66 -6.79 -4.55 -2.18
CA VAL A 66 -7.40 -5.86 -1.96
C VAL A 66 -7.09 -6.30 -0.54
N VAL A 67 -8.12 -6.69 0.20
CA VAL A 67 -8.01 -7.23 1.56
C VAL A 67 -8.41 -8.68 1.56
N LEU A 68 -7.54 -9.52 2.14
CA LEU A 68 -7.77 -10.93 2.37
C LEU A 68 -7.56 -11.23 3.84
N ARG A 69 -8.52 -11.85 4.49
CA ARG A 69 -8.34 -12.29 5.87
C ARG A 69 -7.49 -13.56 5.89
N PRO A 70 -6.55 -13.70 6.84
CA PRO A 70 -5.68 -14.87 6.92
C PRO A 70 -6.41 -16.20 7.02
N GLU A 71 -7.55 -16.22 7.71
CA GLU A 71 -8.43 -17.39 7.88
C GLU A 71 -9.23 -17.76 6.63
N ASP A 72 -9.34 -16.84 5.66
CA ASP A 72 -10.10 -17.04 4.41
C ASP A 72 -9.19 -17.49 3.25
N ILE A 73 -7.90 -17.62 3.48
CA ILE A 73 -6.94 -18.19 2.55
C ILE A 73 -6.77 -19.68 2.84
N TYR A 74 -7.26 -20.53 1.95
CA TYR A 74 -7.16 -21.98 2.08
C TYR A 74 -5.78 -22.46 1.66
N ILE A 75 -5.07 -23.14 2.57
CA ILE A 75 -3.73 -23.70 2.36
C ILE A 75 -3.79 -25.22 2.29
N PHE A 76 -3.08 -25.84 1.35
CA PHE A 76 -3.06 -27.28 1.13
C PHE A 76 -1.79 -27.71 0.38
N GLU A 77 -1.56 -29.02 0.29
CA GLU A 77 -0.49 -29.59 -0.55
C GLU A 77 -0.62 -29.12 -2.00
N PRO A 78 0.48 -28.85 -2.72
CA PRO A 78 0.43 -28.35 -4.08
C PRO A 78 -0.45 -29.24 -5.00
N SER A 79 -1.40 -28.63 -5.70
CA SER A 79 -2.31 -29.32 -6.61
C SER A 79 -2.77 -28.39 -7.74
N GLU A 80 -3.45 -28.96 -8.75
CA GLU A 80 -4.04 -28.18 -9.86
C GLU A 80 -5.17 -27.23 -9.40
N ALA A 81 -5.68 -27.39 -8.18
CA ALA A 81 -6.69 -26.51 -7.62
C ALA A 81 -6.10 -25.22 -7.03
N ALA A 82 -4.77 -25.12 -6.88
CA ALA A 82 -4.12 -23.95 -6.35
C ALA A 82 -4.21 -22.77 -7.32
N MET A 83 -4.65 -21.62 -6.82
CA MET A 83 -4.64 -20.35 -7.55
C MET A 83 -3.26 -19.66 -7.45
N LEU A 84 -2.60 -19.84 -6.31
CA LEU A 84 -1.23 -19.42 -6.05
C LEU A 84 -0.45 -20.60 -5.48
N THR A 85 0.84 -20.60 -5.67
CA THR A 85 1.78 -21.52 -5.01
C THR A 85 2.82 -20.73 -4.25
N GLY A 86 3.34 -21.30 -3.18
CA GLY A 86 4.39 -20.65 -2.39
C GLY A 86 5.11 -21.61 -1.47
N THR A 87 6.07 -21.08 -0.74
CA THR A 87 6.83 -21.80 0.28
C THR A 87 6.51 -21.19 1.64
N VAL A 88 6.19 -22.03 2.62
CA VAL A 88 6.02 -21.59 4.01
C VAL A 88 7.36 -21.11 4.55
N THR A 89 7.44 -19.84 4.96
CA THR A 89 8.66 -19.26 5.56
C THR A 89 8.67 -19.31 7.08
N SER A 90 7.48 -19.25 7.69
CA SER A 90 7.31 -19.43 9.14
C SER A 90 5.98 -20.07 9.46
N SER A 91 5.91 -20.77 10.60
CA SER A 91 4.68 -21.39 11.10
C SER A 91 4.69 -21.35 12.63
N ILE A 92 3.73 -20.66 13.22
CA ILE A 92 3.65 -20.40 14.66
C ILE A 92 2.27 -20.82 15.17
N PHE A 93 2.25 -21.69 16.21
CA PHE A 93 1.00 -22.07 16.88
C PHE A 93 0.50 -20.94 17.81
N LYS A 94 -0.68 -20.43 17.56
CA LYS A 94 -1.33 -19.35 18.32
C LYS A 94 -2.34 -19.85 19.37
N GLY A 95 -2.27 -21.14 19.72
CA GLY A 95 -3.13 -21.78 20.74
C GLY A 95 -4.40 -22.43 20.18
N VAL A 96 -4.94 -21.97 19.06
CA VAL A 96 -6.11 -22.54 18.39
C VAL A 96 -5.82 -22.89 16.93
N HIS A 97 -5.08 -22.07 16.25
CA HIS A 97 -4.67 -22.24 14.84
C HIS A 97 -3.17 -22.03 14.69
N TYR A 98 -2.64 -22.37 13.54
CA TYR A 98 -1.30 -21.99 13.09
C TYR A 98 -1.40 -20.75 12.25
N GLU A 99 -0.52 -19.78 12.51
CA GLU A 99 -0.27 -18.63 11.68
C GLU A 99 0.97 -18.90 10.86
N MET A 100 0.81 -18.90 9.57
CA MET A 100 1.87 -19.24 8.62
C MET A 100 2.11 -18.08 7.66
N MET A 101 3.39 -17.78 7.41
CA MET A 101 3.78 -16.88 6.33
C MET A 101 4.13 -17.71 5.10
N VAL A 102 3.53 -17.39 3.97
CA VAL A 102 3.75 -18.09 2.70
C VAL A 102 4.30 -17.11 1.68
N GLN A 103 5.51 -17.34 1.21
CA GLN A 103 6.15 -16.54 0.18
C GLN A 103 5.94 -17.16 -1.21
N THR A 104 5.39 -16.39 -2.12
CA THR A 104 5.19 -16.79 -3.52
C THR A 104 6.47 -16.57 -4.35
N PRO A 105 6.63 -17.27 -5.50
CA PRO A 105 7.82 -17.13 -6.36
C PRO A 105 8.06 -15.71 -6.90
N ASN A 106 7.04 -14.88 -6.97
CA ASN A 106 7.11 -13.48 -7.41
C ASN A 106 7.29 -12.47 -6.25
N GLY A 107 7.61 -13.00 -5.04
CA GLY A 107 8.03 -12.19 -3.89
C GLY A 107 6.91 -11.66 -3.02
N TYR A 108 5.64 -12.03 -3.25
CA TYR A 108 4.56 -11.68 -2.33
C TYR A 108 4.53 -12.62 -1.15
N GLU A 109 4.27 -12.07 0.03
CA GLU A 109 4.04 -12.82 1.26
C GLU A 109 2.57 -12.75 1.66
N PHE A 110 2.04 -13.90 2.06
CA PHE A 110 0.69 -14.05 2.57
C PHE A 110 0.72 -14.62 3.98
N MET A 111 0.06 -13.95 4.91
CA MET A 111 -0.29 -14.51 6.20
C MET A 111 -1.50 -15.42 6.02
N VAL A 112 -1.41 -16.64 6.50
CA VAL A 112 -2.47 -17.65 6.43
C VAL A 112 -2.71 -18.23 7.81
N GLN A 113 -3.96 -18.40 8.19
CA GLN A 113 -4.36 -19.05 9.44
C GLN A 113 -5.15 -20.33 9.14
N ASP A 114 -4.64 -21.47 9.64
CA ASP A 114 -5.29 -22.77 9.47
C ASP A 114 -5.11 -23.64 10.71
N TYR A 115 -5.98 -24.62 10.90
CA TYR A 115 -5.86 -25.62 11.97
C TYR A 115 -4.77 -26.67 11.68
N HIS A 116 -4.39 -26.85 10.42
CA HIS A 116 -3.33 -27.75 9.99
C HIS A 116 -2.02 -27.00 9.89
N CYS A 117 -0.96 -27.64 10.36
CA CYS A 117 0.39 -27.07 10.30
C CYS A 117 1.08 -27.50 9.01
N PHE A 118 1.61 -26.51 8.28
CA PHE A 118 2.66 -26.72 7.29
C PHE A 118 3.96 -26.17 7.85
N GLU A 119 5.01 -26.99 7.88
CA GLU A 119 6.30 -26.58 8.44
C GLU A 119 7.03 -25.61 7.50
N ALA A 120 7.91 -24.77 8.06
CA ALA A 120 8.77 -23.90 7.26
C ALA A 120 9.59 -24.71 6.25
N GLY A 121 9.62 -24.27 5.01
CA GLY A 121 10.21 -24.96 3.86
C GLY A 121 9.24 -25.83 3.07
N SER A 122 8.00 -26.04 3.53
CA SER A 122 6.98 -26.78 2.77
C SER A 122 6.51 -25.97 1.56
N GLU A 123 6.40 -26.62 0.41
CA GLU A 123 5.69 -26.07 -0.75
C GLU A 123 4.19 -26.26 -0.56
N VAL A 124 3.41 -25.22 -0.83
CA VAL A 124 1.96 -25.21 -0.61
C VAL A 124 1.21 -24.57 -1.78
N GLY A 125 -0.05 -24.96 -1.91
CA GLY A 125 -1.02 -24.29 -2.75
C GLY A 125 -1.94 -23.40 -1.91
N LEU A 126 -2.31 -22.24 -2.44
CA LEU A 126 -3.28 -21.33 -1.86
C LEU A 126 -4.50 -21.21 -2.78
N LEU A 127 -5.69 -21.17 -2.18
CA LEU A 127 -6.95 -20.91 -2.85
C LEU A 127 -7.71 -19.83 -2.10
N ILE A 128 -8.24 -18.87 -2.83
CA ILE A 128 -9.02 -17.75 -2.31
C ILE A 128 -10.35 -17.75 -3.06
N LYS A 129 -11.46 -17.79 -2.34
CA LYS A 129 -12.78 -17.80 -2.98
C LYS A 129 -13.21 -16.38 -3.35
N PRO A 130 -14.05 -16.19 -4.37
CA PRO A 130 -14.52 -14.87 -4.78
C PRO A 130 -15.18 -14.03 -3.68
N PHE A 131 -15.85 -14.65 -2.72
CA PHE A 131 -16.50 -13.99 -1.59
C PHE A 131 -15.52 -13.55 -0.49
N ASP A 132 -14.33 -14.13 -0.48
CA ASP A 132 -13.30 -13.90 0.53
C ASP A 132 -12.32 -12.81 0.08
N ILE A 133 -12.53 -12.24 -1.12
CA ILE A 133 -11.78 -11.12 -1.66
C ILE A 133 -12.60 -9.86 -1.44
N HIS A 134 -12.11 -8.93 -0.63
CA HIS A 134 -12.72 -7.61 -0.46
C HIS A 134 -11.91 -6.56 -1.20
N VAL A 135 -12.58 -5.78 -2.06
CA VAL A 135 -11.95 -4.74 -2.88
C VAL A 135 -12.32 -3.36 -2.34
N MET A 136 -11.31 -2.52 -2.13
CA MET A 136 -11.47 -1.14 -1.67
C MET A 136 -10.96 -0.15 -2.70
N LYS A 137 -11.60 1.01 -2.78
CA LYS A 137 -11.06 2.13 -3.57
C LYS A 137 -9.79 2.64 -2.90
N LYS A 138 -8.77 2.89 -3.72
CA LYS A 138 -7.60 3.62 -3.24
C LYS A 138 -8.00 5.06 -2.95
N GLU A 139 -7.65 5.54 -1.76
CA GLU A 139 -7.86 6.94 -1.40
C GLU A 139 -6.95 7.86 -2.22
N ARG A 140 -5.74 7.40 -2.54
CA ARG A 140 -4.73 8.10 -3.32
C ARG A 140 -3.97 7.13 -4.21
N ILE A 141 -3.53 7.63 -5.35
CA ILE A 141 -2.68 6.87 -6.30
C ILE A 141 -1.26 7.45 -6.39
N CYS A 142 -1.06 8.67 -5.92
CA CYS A 142 0.22 9.35 -5.81
C CYS A 142 0.11 10.45 -4.73
N ASN A 143 1.25 11.01 -4.33
CA ASN A 143 1.31 12.25 -3.58
C ASN A 143 0.91 13.42 -4.47
N THR A 144 0.07 14.32 -3.98
CA THR A 144 -0.36 15.52 -4.71
C THR A 144 -0.29 16.72 -3.77
N PHE A 145 0.48 17.75 -4.17
CA PHE A 145 0.67 18.97 -3.39
C PHE A 145 0.36 20.20 -4.23
N GLU A 146 -0.17 21.21 -3.58
CA GLU A 146 -0.19 22.56 -4.16
C GLU A 146 1.23 23.15 -4.13
N GLY A 147 1.65 23.74 -5.24
CA GLY A 147 2.98 24.28 -5.40
C GLY A 147 3.02 25.52 -6.27
N LYS A 148 4.21 26.04 -6.47
CA LYS A 148 4.48 27.19 -7.32
C LYS A 148 5.71 26.93 -8.18
N LEU A 149 5.55 27.05 -9.50
CA LEU A 149 6.68 27.01 -10.41
C LEU A 149 7.51 28.29 -10.25
N ILE A 150 8.76 28.18 -9.79
CA ILE A 150 9.64 29.33 -9.55
C ILE A 150 10.30 29.79 -10.86
N ASP A 151 10.85 28.83 -11.58
CA ASP A 151 11.43 28.99 -12.92
C ASP A 151 11.29 27.71 -13.73
N ALA A 152 11.89 27.64 -14.89
CA ALA A 152 11.74 26.49 -15.81
C ALA A 152 12.22 25.15 -15.23
N THR A 153 13.00 25.14 -14.14
CA THR A 153 13.63 23.94 -13.56
C THR A 153 13.44 23.83 -12.06
N HIS A 154 12.69 24.75 -11.44
CA HIS A 154 12.47 24.75 -9.99
C HIS A 154 11.00 24.94 -9.63
N VAL A 155 10.51 24.13 -8.72
CA VAL A 155 9.16 24.21 -8.13
C VAL A 155 9.26 24.27 -6.62
N GLU A 156 8.43 25.10 -6.01
CA GLU A 156 8.26 25.20 -4.56
C GLU A 156 6.99 24.47 -4.13
N PHE A 157 7.11 23.58 -3.19
CA PHE A 157 6.00 22.95 -2.46
C PHE A 157 6.48 22.47 -1.09
N LEU A 158 5.57 22.31 -0.13
CA LEU A 158 5.91 21.99 1.26
C LEU A 158 7.01 22.89 1.82
N GLY A 159 6.96 24.20 1.50
CA GLY A 159 7.90 25.21 1.96
C GLY A 159 9.33 25.09 1.46
N CYS A 160 9.64 24.12 0.61
CA CYS A 160 10.95 23.87 0.04
C CYS A 160 10.97 24.00 -1.49
N THR A 161 12.12 24.44 -2.03
CA THR A 161 12.34 24.50 -3.47
C THR A 161 13.02 23.22 -3.94
N PHE A 162 12.47 22.56 -4.93
CA PHE A 162 12.99 21.36 -5.58
C PHE A 162 13.39 21.64 -7.01
N GLU A 163 14.46 20.99 -7.45
CA GLU A 163 14.74 20.90 -8.88
C GLU A 163 13.70 19.97 -9.53
N CYS A 164 13.26 20.28 -10.75
CA CYS A 164 12.37 19.47 -11.56
C CYS A 164 12.83 19.42 -13.01
N LYS A 165 12.24 18.56 -13.82
CA LYS A 165 12.44 18.59 -15.26
C LYS A 165 12.04 19.94 -15.82
N GLU A 166 12.71 20.35 -16.91
CA GLU A 166 12.41 21.60 -17.59
C GLU A 166 10.94 21.68 -18.02
N VAL A 167 10.27 22.73 -17.55
CA VAL A 167 8.86 23.05 -17.83
C VAL A 167 8.84 24.28 -18.74
N THR A 168 8.31 24.11 -19.94
CA THR A 168 8.32 25.17 -20.97
C THR A 168 6.93 25.72 -21.31
N ASP A 169 5.88 25.06 -20.85
CA ASP A 169 4.48 25.36 -21.15
C ASP A 169 3.73 26.08 -20.01
N ILE A 170 4.43 26.32 -18.88
CA ILE A 170 3.89 27.05 -17.73
C ILE A 170 4.79 28.25 -17.43
N GLU A 171 4.17 29.42 -17.27
CA GLU A 171 4.90 30.66 -16.93
C GLU A 171 5.49 30.59 -15.53
N PRO A 172 6.72 31.11 -15.30
CA PRO A 172 7.30 31.24 -13.96
C PRO A 172 6.38 31.99 -12.98
N ASN A 173 6.47 31.63 -11.72
CA ASN A 173 5.65 32.15 -10.62
C ASN A 173 4.15 31.80 -10.70
N THR A 174 3.78 30.80 -11.49
CA THR A 174 2.41 30.29 -11.60
C THR A 174 2.13 29.21 -10.54
N PRO A 175 0.94 29.22 -9.90
CA PRO A 175 0.47 28.10 -9.08
C PRO A 175 0.36 26.83 -9.92
N VAL A 176 0.79 25.72 -9.36
CA VAL A 176 0.81 24.41 -10.02
C VAL A 176 0.43 23.31 -9.03
N LYS A 177 0.04 22.16 -9.55
CA LYS A 177 -0.03 20.91 -8.78
C LYS A 177 1.23 20.11 -9.02
N VAL A 178 1.75 19.53 -7.96
CA VAL A 178 2.91 18.64 -7.97
C VAL A 178 2.43 17.23 -7.69
N GLU A 179 2.72 16.30 -8.58
CA GLU A 179 2.45 14.87 -8.36
C GLU A 179 3.74 14.07 -8.30
N ILE A 180 3.81 13.16 -7.33
CA ILE A 180 4.96 12.29 -7.08
C ILE A 180 4.44 10.89 -6.77
N ASP A 181 4.87 9.87 -7.52
CA ASP A 181 4.51 8.49 -7.22
C ASP A 181 5.11 8.08 -5.87
N PHE A 182 4.40 7.27 -5.08
CA PHE A 182 4.83 6.85 -3.74
C PHE A 182 6.21 6.18 -3.75
N LYS A 183 6.51 5.38 -4.78
CA LYS A 183 7.79 4.69 -4.97
C LYS A 183 8.96 5.59 -5.37
N ASP A 184 8.68 6.83 -5.76
CA ASP A 184 9.66 7.80 -6.21
C ASP A 184 10.08 8.76 -5.07
N VAL A 185 9.52 8.60 -3.89
CA VAL A 185 9.95 9.25 -2.65
C VAL A 185 10.95 8.34 -1.96
N ILE A 186 12.10 8.86 -1.60
CA ILE A 186 13.18 8.13 -0.94
C ILE A 186 13.34 8.67 0.48
N LEU A 187 13.42 7.76 1.45
CA LEU A 187 13.71 8.08 2.84
C LEU A 187 15.19 7.87 3.13
N GLU A 188 15.79 8.81 3.85
CA GLU A 188 17.18 8.80 4.30
C GLU A 188 17.24 8.63 5.81
N ASP A 189 18.19 7.83 6.31
CA ASP A 189 18.40 7.59 7.75
C ASP A 189 18.71 8.88 8.54
N ASN A 190 19.32 9.85 7.88
CA ASN A 190 19.64 11.14 8.49
C ASN A 190 18.75 12.24 7.92
N GLU A 191 18.10 13.00 8.76
CA GLU A 191 17.28 14.14 8.36
C GLU A 191 18.05 15.16 7.49
N GLU A 192 19.35 15.36 7.78
CA GLU A 192 20.22 16.31 7.06
C GLU A 192 20.49 15.92 5.60
N ASP A 193 20.30 14.66 5.25
CA ASP A 193 20.49 14.15 3.88
C ASP A 193 19.24 14.37 3.01
N GLY A 194 18.09 14.66 3.64
CA GLY A 194 16.83 14.96 2.99
C GLY A 194 16.67 16.43 2.58
N ARG A 195 15.82 16.67 1.60
CA ARG A 195 15.35 18.04 1.26
C ARG A 195 14.19 18.48 2.14
N LEU A 196 13.39 17.53 2.60
CA LEU A 196 12.36 17.65 3.61
C LEU A 196 12.71 16.70 4.76
N THR A 197 12.10 16.95 5.92
CA THR A 197 12.20 16.10 7.10
C THR A 197 10.81 15.70 7.57
N GLY A 198 10.70 14.59 8.28
CA GLY A 198 9.44 14.12 8.81
C GLY A 198 9.61 12.92 9.74
N GLU A 199 8.49 12.49 10.31
CA GLU A 199 8.41 11.36 11.22
C GLU A 199 7.49 10.28 10.64
N VAL A 200 7.94 9.04 10.61
CA VAL A 200 7.13 7.88 10.20
C VAL A 200 5.99 7.69 11.22
N LYS A 201 4.73 7.74 10.75
CA LYS A 201 3.53 7.68 11.62
C LYS A 201 2.68 6.44 11.40
N PHE A 202 2.75 5.84 10.23
CA PHE A 202 1.97 4.65 9.91
C PHE A 202 2.71 3.79 8.90
N ILE A 203 2.70 2.49 9.15
CA ILE A 203 3.42 1.50 8.35
C ILE A 203 2.42 0.41 7.98
N LEU A 204 2.23 0.17 6.69
CA LEU A 204 1.35 -0.87 6.18
C LEU A 204 2.11 -1.77 5.22
N TYR A 205 2.19 -3.07 5.53
CA TYR A 205 2.77 -4.03 4.60
C TYR A 205 1.78 -4.41 3.50
N LYS A 206 2.20 -4.27 2.24
CA LYS A 206 1.40 -4.52 1.03
C LYS A 206 1.74 -5.85 0.34
N GLY A 207 2.20 -6.83 1.10
CA GLY A 207 2.54 -8.17 0.64
C GLY A 207 3.93 -8.29 0.01
N ASN A 208 4.52 -7.24 -0.55
CA ASN A 208 5.86 -7.24 -1.13
C ASN A 208 6.64 -5.93 -0.93
N HIS A 209 6.05 -4.95 -0.29
CA HIS A 209 6.67 -3.66 0.07
C HIS A 209 5.90 -3.04 1.23
N TYR A 210 6.48 -2.01 1.86
CA TYR A 210 5.85 -1.20 2.88
C TYR A 210 5.28 0.07 2.26
N HIS A 211 4.06 0.41 2.64
CA HIS A 211 3.43 1.71 2.38
C HIS A 211 3.45 2.51 3.67
N LEU A 212 4.19 3.60 3.67
CA LEU A 212 4.41 4.44 4.84
C LEU A 212 3.65 5.75 4.73
N THR A 213 3.19 6.27 5.86
CA THR A 213 2.78 7.67 6.00
C THR A 213 3.85 8.38 6.83
N VAL A 214 4.46 9.40 6.26
CA VAL A 214 5.45 10.24 6.93
C VAL A 214 4.84 11.62 7.10
N PHE A 215 4.74 12.08 8.36
CA PHE A 215 4.26 13.40 8.70
C PHE A 215 5.41 14.38 8.63
N THR A 216 5.36 15.33 7.71
CA THR A 216 6.44 16.28 7.48
C THR A 216 6.42 17.43 8.51
N ASP A 217 7.54 18.11 8.68
CA ASP A 217 7.65 19.33 9.52
C ASP A 217 6.78 20.50 9.00
N TRP A 218 6.11 20.33 7.88
CA TRP A 218 5.20 21.29 7.25
C TRP A 218 3.71 20.95 7.46
N ASP A 219 3.41 20.09 8.47
CA ASP A 219 2.06 19.66 8.83
C ASP A 219 1.29 18.95 7.68
N GLU A 220 2.00 18.28 6.77
CA GLU A 220 1.43 17.54 5.65
C GLU A 220 1.95 16.11 5.62
N ASP A 221 1.09 15.17 5.21
CA ASP A 221 1.47 13.78 5.01
C ASP A 221 2.13 13.57 3.64
N ILE A 222 3.22 12.83 3.62
CA ILE A 222 3.81 12.25 2.40
C ILE A 222 3.77 10.73 2.48
N PHE A 223 3.35 10.09 1.39
CA PHE A 223 3.21 8.63 1.31
C PHE A 223 4.36 8.05 0.53
N VAL A 224 4.89 6.93 1.02
CA VAL A 224 6.11 6.31 0.48
C VAL A 224 5.91 4.81 0.32
N ASP A 225 6.21 4.26 -0.86
CA ASP A 225 6.31 2.81 -1.08
C ASP A 225 7.80 2.43 -1.10
N THR A 226 8.23 1.61 -0.13
CA THR A 226 9.63 1.19 0.02
C THR A 226 9.76 -0.28 0.40
N ASN A 227 10.91 -0.88 0.11
CA ASN A 227 11.30 -2.18 0.63
C ASN A 227 12.15 -2.09 1.91
N ASP A 228 12.56 -0.89 2.27
CA ASP A 228 13.33 -0.66 3.49
C ASP A 228 12.42 -0.74 4.71
N VAL A 229 12.97 -1.23 5.82
CA VAL A 229 12.25 -1.39 7.08
C VAL A 229 12.45 -0.17 7.94
N TRP A 230 11.35 0.46 8.33
CA TRP A 230 11.30 1.62 9.21
C TRP A 230 10.42 1.32 10.42
N ASP A 231 10.64 2.02 11.52
CA ASP A 231 9.81 1.92 12.71
C ASP A 231 8.92 3.15 12.88
N ASP A 232 7.78 2.97 13.55
CA ASP A 232 6.90 4.08 13.93
C ASP A 232 7.64 5.04 14.86
N GLY A 233 7.65 6.32 14.52
CA GLY A 233 8.39 7.35 15.23
C GLY A 233 9.81 7.62 14.69
N ASP A 234 10.27 6.89 13.67
CA ASP A 234 11.56 7.20 13.04
C ASP A 234 11.52 8.58 12.38
N HIS A 235 12.57 9.38 12.66
CA HIS A 235 12.80 10.65 12.02
C HIS A 235 13.67 10.48 10.78
N VAL A 236 13.20 10.98 9.66
CA VAL A 236 13.79 10.69 8.34
C VAL A 236 14.02 11.95 7.52
N GLY A 237 15.05 11.92 6.70
CA GLY A 237 15.21 12.81 5.57
C GLY A 237 14.40 12.32 4.37
N ILE A 238 13.85 13.22 3.56
CA ILE A 238 13.04 12.89 2.39
C ILE A 238 13.68 13.50 1.16
N THR A 239 13.96 12.67 0.16
CA THR A 239 14.52 13.08 -1.12
C THR A 239 13.61 12.65 -2.28
N ILE A 240 13.58 13.46 -3.33
CA ILE A 240 12.81 13.20 -4.55
C ILE A 240 13.67 13.62 -5.73
N ALA A 241 13.91 12.69 -6.65
CA ALA A 241 14.70 12.98 -7.85
C ALA A 241 13.96 13.98 -8.78
N PRO A 242 14.67 14.93 -9.42
CA PRO A 242 14.04 15.97 -10.26
C PRO A 242 13.17 15.42 -11.39
N ASP A 243 13.52 14.26 -11.93
CA ASP A 243 12.78 13.62 -13.00
C ASP A 243 11.51 12.89 -12.55
N LYS A 244 11.28 12.80 -11.26
CA LYS A 244 10.13 12.15 -10.62
C LYS A 244 9.05 13.12 -10.17
N ILE A 245 9.35 14.41 -10.21
CA ILE A 245 8.42 15.48 -9.90
C ILE A 245 7.64 15.83 -11.17
N ARG A 246 6.35 15.51 -11.19
CA ARG A 246 5.45 15.88 -12.28
C ARG A 246 4.73 17.17 -11.92
N ILE A 247 4.75 18.13 -12.82
CA ILE A 247 4.11 19.44 -12.67
C ILE A 247 2.89 19.50 -13.59
N ILE A 248 1.75 19.84 -13.01
CA ILE A 248 0.45 19.94 -13.72
C ILE A 248 -0.10 21.33 -13.51
N HIS A 249 -0.81 21.87 -14.49
CA HIS A 249 -1.56 23.11 -14.34
C HIS A 249 -2.58 22.96 -13.18
N ALA A 250 -2.64 23.98 -12.31
CA ALA A 250 -3.56 24.04 -11.17
C ALA A 250 -5.01 24.17 -11.61
#